data_82f53feb9115f16c9279549108f3c3d6
#
_entry.id   82f53feb9115f16c9279549108f3c3d6
#
_cell.length_a   1.000
_cell.length_b   1.000
_cell.length_c   1.000
_cell.angle_alpha   90.00
_cell.angle_beta   90.00
_cell.angle_gamma   90.00
#
_symmetry.space_group_name_H-M   'P 1'
#
loop_
_entity.id
_entity.type
_entity.pdbx_description
1 polymer ?
#
loop_
_entity_poly.entity_id
_entity_poly.type
_entity_poly.pdbx_seq_one_letter_code
_entity_poly.pdbx_strand_id
1 'polypeptide(L)'
;MKKSTQKLKKITRVLFGRTAFVIIAILMQFAFFFILINWLYRYSVLIHLLFVLLGMFVVIHIFNEDTNSAFKMAWIIPVLIIPIFGTMIYVFVNLQLGTKIMRSRLASIDKQLYEKAKTSDAVLEKLKSELHGERGLASYLHNAGDFPAYYDNDIEFFPLGEFKFEEMKKQLMAAEKFIFMEYFIVTDSYMWRSILDILKLKASQGVEVRFMYDGMCSLALLPYGYYKELENMGIKSRPFSQIKPVLSTVQNNRDHRKILIVDGKTAFTGGINLADEYIDKLDRFGHWKDTAVMVKGDAVKSFTYMFLKMWNVAGKKDRIEQEEIDNYIINFDKDECLNDFDLKNELIRSNGYVIPYGDSPFSSDRIGKRVYIDILNRAQRYVHIMTPYLILDDEMIAALRYCAARGVETTIIMPHIPDKVYAYLLARTYYPELIKHGVNIYEYTPGFVHAKEFISDDCRATVGTVNLDFRSLYLHFECGAYIYKNDVVADIENDYQKTLEKCQKITEEDCKKYPWNKKLIGQILRLLAPLM
;
A
#
# COMPACT_ATOMS: atom_id res chain seq x y z
N MET A 1 -3.10 22.15 39.21
CA MET A 1 -2.24 22.75 38.17
C MET A 1 -1.97 21.82 36.96
N LYS A 2 -1.64 20.52 37.10
CA LYS A 2 -1.35 19.63 35.94
C LYS A 2 -2.50 19.43 34.91
N LYS A 3 -3.77 19.39 35.34
CA LYS A 3 -4.94 19.27 34.44
C LYS A 3 -5.18 20.50 33.56
N SER A 4 -4.89 21.71 34.07
CA SER A 4 -5.04 22.97 33.33
C SER A 4 -3.99 23.07 32.22
N THR A 5 -2.74 22.68 32.49
CA THR A 5 -1.64 22.69 31.50
C THR A 5 -1.82 21.67 30.40
N GLN A 6 -2.45 20.52 30.68
CA GLN A 6 -2.80 19.53 29.65
C GLN A 6 -3.96 20.01 28.77
N LYS A 7 -4.95 20.69 29.36
CA LYS A 7 -6.06 21.28 28.58
C LYS A 7 -5.57 22.42 27.66
N LEU A 8 -4.66 23.24 28.17
CA LEU A 8 -4.03 24.32 27.37
C LEU A 8 -3.18 23.75 26.22
N LYS A 9 -2.36 22.71 26.47
CA LYS A 9 -1.59 22.02 25.42
C LYS A 9 -2.49 21.33 24.37
N LYS A 10 -3.68 20.85 24.77
CA LYS A 10 -4.64 20.26 23.84
C LYS A 10 -5.33 21.34 22.99
N ILE A 11 -5.64 22.49 23.57
CA ILE A 11 -6.24 23.67 22.89
C ILE A 11 -5.21 24.30 21.93
N THR A 12 -3.96 24.49 22.34
CA THR A 12 -2.91 25.00 21.45
C THR A 12 -2.61 24.00 20.31
N ARG A 13 -2.66 22.69 20.56
CA ARG A 13 -2.48 21.68 19.51
C ARG A 13 -3.64 21.66 18.50
N VAL A 14 -4.86 21.99 18.92
CA VAL A 14 -6.03 22.12 18.05
C VAL A 14 -5.99 23.46 17.30
N LEU A 15 -5.66 24.57 17.96
CA LEU A 15 -5.59 25.91 17.37
C LEU A 15 -4.41 26.09 16.39
N PHE A 16 -3.29 25.39 16.60
CA PHE A 16 -2.14 25.36 15.70
C PHE A 16 -2.03 24.04 14.92
N GLY A 17 -3.07 23.20 14.99
CA GLY A 17 -3.19 21.97 14.23
C GLY A 17 -3.56 22.24 12.76
N ARG A 18 -3.30 21.25 11.90
CA ARG A 18 -3.63 21.29 10.47
C ARG A 18 -5.06 21.70 10.18
N THR A 19 -6.01 21.21 10.96
CA THR A 19 -7.43 21.51 10.82
C THR A 19 -7.72 22.99 11.04
N ALA A 20 -7.10 23.62 12.05
CA ALA A 20 -7.23 25.05 12.28
C ALA A 20 -6.59 25.87 11.17
N PHE A 21 -5.41 25.46 10.68
CA PHE A 21 -4.75 26.14 9.54
C PHE A 21 -5.60 26.04 8.27
N VAL A 22 -6.18 24.87 7.98
CA VAL A 22 -7.11 24.71 6.85
C VAL A 22 -8.37 25.54 7.03
N ILE A 23 -8.95 25.55 8.24
CA ILE A 23 -10.13 26.39 8.54
C ILE A 23 -9.80 27.87 8.40
N ILE A 24 -8.66 28.32 8.93
CA ILE A 24 -8.20 29.71 8.81
C ILE A 24 -7.90 30.05 7.35
N ALA A 25 -7.27 29.16 6.59
CA ALA A 25 -7.03 29.35 5.16
C ALA A 25 -8.35 29.46 4.37
N ILE A 26 -9.33 28.62 4.69
CA ILE A 26 -10.68 28.68 4.11
C ILE A 26 -11.38 29.98 4.51
N LEU A 27 -11.34 30.37 5.78
CA LEU A 27 -11.93 31.62 6.26
C LEU A 27 -11.25 32.84 5.65
N MET A 28 -9.92 32.88 5.57
CA MET A 28 -9.18 33.95 4.87
C MET A 28 -9.56 34.00 3.39
N GLN A 29 -9.77 32.87 2.77
CA GLN A 29 -10.17 32.77 1.38
C GLN A 29 -11.60 33.27 1.16
N PHE A 30 -12.54 32.93 2.06
CA PHE A 30 -13.89 33.54 2.04
C PHE A 30 -13.84 35.03 2.31
N ALA A 31 -13.04 35.51 3.28
CA ALA A 31 -12.84 36.94 3.54
C ALA A 31 -12.21 37.65 2.33
N PHE A 32 -11.21 37.04 1.70
CA PHE A 32 -10.61 37.54 0.46
C PHE A 32 -11.64 37.65 -0.67
N PHE A 33 -12.46 36.60 -0.88
CA PHE A 33 -13.54 36.63 -1.85
C PHE A 33 -14.59 37.71 -1.54
N PHE A 34 -14.95 37.86 -0.26
CA PHE A 34 -15.90 38.89 0.16
C PHE A 34 -15.35 40.30 -0.09
N ILE A 35 -14.08 40.54 0.22
CA ILE A 35 -13.38 41.82 -0.07
C ILE A 35 -13.26 42.00 -1.59
N LEU A 36 -12.91 40.97 -2.33
CA LEU A 36 -12.77 41.00 -3.80
C LEU A 36 -14.13 41.31 -4.47
N ILE A 37 -15.19 40.66 -4.02
CA ILE A 37 -16.55 40.91 -4.51
C ILE A 37 -16.99 42.37 -4.24
N ASN A 38 -16.74 42.90 -3.07
CA ASN A 38 -17.11 44.27 -2.74
C ASN A 38 -16.23 45.34 -3.42
N TRP A 39 -14.94 45.08 -3.57
CA TRP A 39 -13.98 46.03 -4.17
C TRP A 39 -13.94 45.97 -5.70
N LEU A 40 -14.16 44.79 -6.27
CA LEU A 40 -14.12 44.53 -7.72
C LEU A 40 -15.53 44.42 -8.35
N TYR A 41 -16.58 44.81 -7.64
CA TYR A 41 -17.97 44.72 -8.15
C TYR A 41 -18.11 45.32 -9.56
N ARG A 42 -17.35 46.37 -9.86
CA ARG A 42 -17.31 47.02 -11.17
C ARG A 42 -16.70 46.16 -12.28
N TYR A 43 -15.83 45.18 -11.94
CA TYR A 43 -15.15 44.25 -12.86
C TYR A 43 -15.57 42.79 -12.65
N SER A 44 -16.51 42.56 -11.74
CA SER A 44 -16.88 41.21 -11.33
C SER A 44 -17.33 40.32 -12.51
N VAL A 45 -18.09 40.90 -13.45
CA VAL A 45 -18.59 40.18 -14.62
C VAL A 45 -17.43 39.76 -15.55
N LEU A 46 -16.47 40.66 -15.82
CA LEU A 46 -15.34 40.41 -16.68
C LEU A 46 -14.40 39.37 -16.05
N ILE A 47 -14.13 39.48 -14.76
CA ILE A 47 -13.31 38.52 -14.00
C ILE A 47 -13.99 37.17 -13.97
N HIS A 48 -15.29 37.11 -13.71
CA HIS A 48 -16.04 35.87 -13.74
C HIS A 48 -15.98 35.20 -15.12
N LEU A 49 -16.21 35.96 -16.18
CA LEU A 49 -16.11 35.46 -17.55
C LEU A 49 -14.72 34.91 -17.86
N LEU A 50 -13.65 35.60 -17.45
CA LEU A 50 -12.27 35.14 -17.62
C LEU A 50 -12.03 33.81 -16.93
N PHE A 51 -12.51 33.67 -15.66
CA PHE A 51 -12.35 32.39 -14.94
C PHE A 51 -13.23 31.27 -15.48
N VAL A 52 -14.39 31.57 -16.04
CA VAL A 52 -15.21 30.58 -16.76
C VAL A 52 -14.48 30.09 -18.01
N LEU A 53 -13.92 30.99 -18.81
CA LEU A 53 -13.11 30.61 -19.99
C LEU A 53 -11.86 29.81 -19.61
N LEU A 54 -11.14 30.25 -18.56
CA LEU A 54 -9.99 29.52 -18.03
C LEU A 54 -10.41 28.14 -17.48
N GLY A 55 -11.55 28.09 -16.79
CA GLY A 55 -12.13 26.83 -16.29
C GLY A 55 -12.48 25.86 -17.42
N MET A 56 -13.05 26.35 -18.52
CA MET A 56 -13.30 25.51 -19.69
C MET A 56 -12.00 24.95 -20.29
N PHE A 57 -10.95 25.77 -20.37
CA PHE A 57 -9.62 25.34 -20.80
C PHE A 57 -9.06 24.24 -19.87
N VAL A 58 -9.18 24.42 -18.55
CA VAL A 58 -8.76 23.45 -17.54
C VAL A 58 -9.58 22.16 -17.65
N VAL A 59 -10.88 22.24 -17.85
CA VAL A 59 -11.73 21.05 -18.07
C VAL A 59 -11.30 20.27 -19.31
N ILE A 60 -11.03 20.94 -20.43
CA ILE A 60 -10.51 20.31 -21.66
C ILE A 60 -9.16 19.64 -21.37
N HIS A 61 -8.28 20.29 -20.64
CA HIS A 61 -6.99 19.72 -20.24
C HIS A 61 -7.16 18.47 -19.39
N ILE A 62 -7.97 18.53 -18.31
CA ILE A 62 -8.26 17.37 -17.45
C ILE A 62 -8.86 16.22 -18.27
N PHE A 63 -9.77 16.52 -19.18
CA PHE A 63 -10.42 15.49 -20.00
C PHE A 63 -9.42 14.70 -20.85
N ASN A 64 -8.40 15.38 -21.37
CA ASN A 64 -7.35 14.80 -22.22
C ASN A 64 -6.16 14.21 -21.43
N GLU A 65 -6.11 14.34 -20.10
CA GLU A 65 -5.07 13.66 -19.30
C GLU A 65 -5.26 12.14 -19.33
N ASP A 66 -4.16 11.40 -19.32
CA ASP A 66 -4.17 9.94 -19.17
C ASP A 66 -4.25 9.55 -17.69
N THR A 67 -5.44 9.76 -17.10
CA THR A 67 -5.74 9.45 -15.70
C THR A 67 -7.10 8.75 -15.58
N ASN A 68 -7.35 8.09 -14.45
CA ASN A 68 -8.62 7.42 -14.19
C ASN A 68 -9.81 8.42 -14.23
N SER A 69 -10.94 8.00 -14.81
CA SER A 69 -12.14 8.82 -14.98
C SER A 69 -12.68 9.41 -13.67
N ALA A 70 -12.57 8.68 -12.58
CA ALA A 70 -13.03 9.15 -11.27
C ALA A 70 -12.22 10.37 -10.78
N PHE A 71 -10.89 10.38 -11.00
CA PHE A 71 -10.07 11.57 -10.69
C PHE A 71 -10.41 12.74 -11.61
N LYS A 72 -10.66 12.51 -12.89
CA LYS A 72 -11.11 13.56 -13.83
C LYS A 72 -12.40 14.20 -13.32
N MET A 73 -13.40 13.40 -12.96
CA MET A 73 -14.68 13.90 -12.43
C MET A 73 -14.51 14.65 -11.11
N ALA A 74 -13.67 14.15 -10.21
CA ALA A 74 -13.39 14.79 -8.93
C ALA A 74 -12.80 16.22 -9.09
N TRP A 75 -12.11 16.50 -10.21
CA TRP A 75 -11.60 17.83 -10.54
C TRP A 75 -12.55 18.65 -11.41
N ILE A 76 -13.21 18.03 -12.39
CA ILE A 76 -14.13 18.72 -13.30
C ILE A 76 -15.32 19.34 -12.55
N ILE A 77 -15.91 18.58 -11.60
CA ILE A 77 -17.07 19.06 -10.83
C ILE A 77 -16.78 20.35 -10.07
N PRO A 78 -15.73 20.48 -9.23
CA PRO A 78 -15.41 21.74 -8.56
C PRO A 78 -15.10 22.89 -9.52
N VAL A 79 -14.41 22.61 -10.63
CA VAL A 79 -14.10 23.64 -11.64
C VAL A 79 -15.36 24.19 -12.30
N LEU A 80 -16.36 23.35 -12.56
CA LEU A 80 -17.61 23.79 -13.18
C LEU A 80 -18.56 24.46 -12.19
N ILE A 81 -18.65 23.97 -10.94
CA ILE A 81 -19.57 24.54 -9.92
C ILE A 81 -19.04 25.87 -9.37
N ILE A 82 -17.72 25.95 -9.12
CA ILE A 82 -17.07 27.13 -8.52
C ILE A 82 -15.84 27.48 -9.38
N PRO A 83 -16.04 28.11 -10.57
CA PRO A 83 -14.99 28.25 -11.58
C PRO A 83 -13.71 28.91 -11.06
N ILE A 84 -13.82 29.98 -10.28
CA ILE A 84 -12.67 30.70 -9.72
C ILE A 84 -11.87 29.80 -8.79
N PHE A 85 -12.54 29.24 -7.78
CA PHE A 85 -11.90 28.43 -6.74
C PHE A 85 -11.41 27.09 -7.27
N GLY A 86 -12.25 26.36 -8.00
CA GLY A 86 -11.91 25.05 -8.56
C GLY A 86 -10.72 25.13 -9.53
N THR A 87 -10.72 26.14 -10.40
CA THR A 87 -9.60 26.37 -11.32
C THR A 87 -8.32 26.73 -10.59
N MET A 88 -8.37 27.64 -9.62
CA MET A 88 -7.20 28.03 -8.84
C MET A 88 -6.60 26.85 -8.05
N ILE A 89 -7.43 26.05 -7.38
CA ILE A 89 -6.96 24.86 -6.65
C ILE A 89 -6.37 23.83 -7.60
N TYR A 90 -7.04 23.55 -8.73
CA TYR A 90 -6.51 22.62 -9.72
C TYR A 90 -5.12 23.03 -10.22
N VAL A 91 -4.97 24.29 -10.66
CA VAL A 91 -3.70 24.83 -11.11
C VAL A 91 -2.64 24.77 -10.00
N PHE A 92 -3.01 25.17 -8.77
CA PHE A 92 -2.10 25.12 -7.62
C PHE A 92 -1.62 23.68 -7.32
N VAL A 93 -2.54 22.71 -7.38
CA VAL A 93 -2.20 21.30 -7.17
C VAL A 93 -1.29 20.75 -8.27
N ASN A 94 -1.55 21.11 -9.53
CA ASN A 94 -0.74 20.62 -10.68
C ASN A 94 0.62 21.30 -10.83
N LEU A 95 0.75 22.55 -10.37
CA LEU A 95 2.03 23.28 -10.41
C LEU A 95 3.05 22.80 -9.34
N GLN A 96 2.70 21.83 -8.50
CA GLN A 96 3.57 21.41 -7.39
C GLN A 96 4.88 20.78 -7.85
N LEU A 97 5.96 21.52 -7.69
CA LEU A 97 7.34 21.12 -8.01
C LEU A 97 7.80 19.89 -7.22
N GLY A 98 7.27 19.69 -6.00
CA GLY A 98 7.65 18.56 -5.14
C GLY A 98 7.41 17.20 -5.76
N THR A 99 6.29 17.01 -6.46
CA THR A 99 5.95 15.77 -7.17
C THR A 99 6.92 15.50 -8.32
N LYS A 100 7.24 16.54 -9.11
CA LYS A 100 8.19 16.45 -10.24
C LYS A 100 9.60 16.08 -9.74
N ILE A 101 10.04 16.69 -8.63
CA ILE A 101 11.36 16.41 -8.03
C ILE A 101 11.41 14.96 -7.53
N MET A 102 10.37 14.47 -6.85
CA MET A 102 10.33 13.10 -6.36
C MET A 102 10.31 12.09 -7.51
N ARG A 103 9.49 12.34 -8.54
CA ARG A 103 9.45 11.51 -9.76
C ARG A 103 10.82 11.44 -10.45
N SER A 104 11.51 12.58 -10.60
CA SER A 104 12.85 12.62 -11.20
C SER A 104 13.89 11.86 -10.39
N ARG A 105 13.82 11.95 -9.04
CA ARG A 105 14.72 11.20 -8.16
C ARG A 105 14.49 9.70 -8.27
N LEU A 106 13.23 9.26 -8.24
CA LEU A 106 12.88 7.85 -8.42
C LEU A 106 13.43 7.32 -9.74
N ALA A 107 13.14 8.01 -10.85
CA ALA A 107 13.61 7.61 -12.17
C ALA A 107 15.14 7.52 -12.29
N SER A 108 15.88 8.43 -11.62
CA SER A 108 17.35 8.37 -11.61
C SER A 108 17.89 7.17 -10.84
N ILE A 109 17.24 6.81 -9.72
CA ILE A 109 17.62 5.65 -8.89
C ILE A 109 17.21 4.35 -9.60
N ASP A 110 16.04 4.30 -10.22
CA ASP A 110 15.59 3.14 -10.99
C ASP A 110 16.63 2.75 -12.03
N LYS A 111 17.04 3.68 -12.87
CA LYS A 111 18.05 3.40 -13.90
C LYS A 111 19.37 2.84 -13.35
N GLN A 112 19.74 3.21 -12.13
CA GLN A 112 20.98 2.73 -11.50
C GLN A 112 20.83 1.33 -10.90
N LEU A 113 19.67 1.02 -10.31
CA LEU A 113 19.43 -0.24 -9.61
C LEU A 113 19.10 -1.40 -10.57
N TYR A 114 18.37 -1.13 -11.65
CA TYR A 114 17.79 -2.16 -12.51
C TYR A 114 18.75 -2.79 -13.51
N GLU A 115 19.84 -2.17 -13.88
CA GLU A 115 20.85 -2.82 -14.71
C GLU A 115 21.41 -4.12 -14.09
N LYS A 116 21.25 -4.28 -12.76
CA LYS A 116 21.71 -5.44 -12.00
C LYS A 116 20.61 -6.48 -11.68
N ALA A 117 19.33 -6.13 -11.78
CA ALA A 117 18.19 -6.99 -11.41
C ALA A 117 17.60 -7.76 -12.60
N LYS A 118 18.43 -8.25 -13.51
CA LYS A 118 17.93 -9.00 -14.67
C LYS A 118 17.50 -10.42 -14.27
N THR A 119 16.29 -10.81 -14.73
CA THR A 119 15.88 -12.23 -14.69
C THR A 119 16.92 -13.07 -15.41
N SER A 120 17.30 -14.19 -14.82
CA SER A 120 18.16 -15.17 -15.48
C SER A 120 17.46 -15.65 -16.76
N ASP A 121 18.20 -15.71 -17.88
CA ASP A 121 17.67 -16.20 -19.16
C ASP A 121 17.11 -17.63 -19.03
N ALA A 122 17.68 -18.43 -18.14
CA ALA A 122 17.20 -19.78 -17.83
C ALA A 122 15.80 -19.79 -17.20
N VAL A 123 15.51 -18.87 -16.29
CA VAL A 123 14.16 -18.71 -15.70
C VAL A 123 13.17 -18.21 -16.75
N LEU A 124 13.57 -17.28 -17.62
CA LEU A 124 12.72 -16.80 -18.71
C LEU A 124 12.40 -17.91 -19.72
N GLU A 125 13.37 -18.73 -20.10
CA GLU A 125 13.15 -19.88 -20.99
C GLU A 125 12.27 -20.95 -20.35
N LYS A 126 12.46 -21.26 -19.05
CA LYS A 126 11.60 -22.16 -18.30
C LYS A 126 10.17 -21.62 -18.21
N LEU A 127 10.00 -20.33 -17.92
CA LEU A 127 8.71 -19.64 -17.99
C LEU A 127 8.06 -19.73 -19.38
N LYS A 128 8.84 -19.66 -20.45
CA LYS A 128 8.33 -19.78 -21.82
C LYS A 128 7.84 -21.19 -22.14
N SER A 129 8.54 -22.21 -21.66
CA SER A 129 8.24 -23.63 -21.96
C SER A 129 7.10 -24.19 -21.11
N GLU A 130 7.01 -23.82 -19.83
CA GLU A 130 6.07 -24.40 -18.86
C GLU A 130 4.76 -23.61 -18.70
N LEU A 131 4.73 -22.35 -19.14
CA LEU A 131 3.68 -21.41 -18.77
C LEU A 131 2.93 -20.83 -19.97
N HIS A 132 2.16 -21.62 -20.69
CA HIS A 132 1.36 -21.16 -21.83
C HIS A 132 0.41 -19.99 -21.50
N GLY A 133 0.11 -19.72 -20.24
CA GLY A 133 -0.75 -18.64 -19.78
C GLY A 133 -0.07 -17.56 -18.95
N GLU A 134 0.85 -17.91 -18.05
CA GLU A 134 1.43 -16.96 -17.05
C GLU A 134 2.57 -16.09 -17.59
N ARG A 135 3.12 -16.44 -18.74
CA ARG A 135 4.14 -15.62 -19.43
C ARG A 135 3.71 -14.16 -19.58
N GLY A 136 2.41 -13.92 -19.80
CA GLY A 136 1.88 -12.57 -19.98
C GLY A 136 2.09 -11.68 -18.76
N LEU A 137 1.70 -12.16 -17.56
CA LEU A 137 1.88 -11.39 -16.33
C LEU A 137 3.35 -11.25 -15.95
N ALA A 138 4.14 -12.33 -16.02
CA ALA A 138 5.56 -12.28 -15.72
C ALA A 138 6.31 -11.32 -16.66
N SER A 139 6.02 -11.35 -17.97
CA SER A 139 6.59 -10.40 -18.93
C SER A 139 6.13 -8.96 -18.66
N TYR A 140 4.88 -8.77 -18.28
CA TYR A 140 4.37 -7.45 -17.91
C TYR A 140 5.10 -6.91 -16.67
N LEU A 141 5.20 -7.68 -15.61
CA LEU A 141 5.87 -7.27 -14.37
C LEU A 141 7.36 -6.94 -14.62
N HIS A 142 8.01 -7.74 -15.47
CA HIS A 142 9.38 -7.46 -15.87
C HIS A 142 9.48 -6.14 -16.66
N ASN A 143 8.63 -5.93 -17.69
CA ASN A 143 8.72 -4.77 -18.57
C ASN A 143 8.21 -3.48 -17.93
N ALA A 144 7.19 -3.55 -17.07
CA ALA A 144 6.55 -2.38 -16.47
C ALA A 144 7.23 -1.89 -15.18
N GLY A 145 7.93 -2.78 -14.47
CA GLY A 145 8.49 -2.45 -13.17
C GLY A 145 9.83 -3.09 -12.88
N ASP A 146 10.42 -3.79 -13.87
CA ASP A 146 11.66 -4.57 -13.72
C ASP A 146 11.59 -5.57 -12.54
N PHE A 147 10.43 -6.22 -12.36
CA PHE A 147 10.21 -7.24 -11.34
C PHE A 147 10.44 -8.62 -11.96
N PRO A 148 11.60 -9.26 -11.71
CA PRO A 148 11.91 -10.56 -12.24
C PRO A 148 11.11 -11.66 -11.55
N ALA A 149 10.84 -12.74 -12.30
CA ALA A 149 10.32 -13.97 -11.75
C ALA A 149 11.46 -14.84 -11.23
N TYR A 150 11.26 -15.43 -10.08
CA TYR A 150 12.20 -16.36 -9.45
C TYR A 150 11.56 -17.73 -9.31
N TYR A 151 12.34 -18.76 -9.56
CA TYR A 151 11.94 -20.16 -9.42
C TYR A 151 12.57 -20.75 -8.17
N ASP A 152 11.88 -21.68 -7.52
CA ASP A 152 12.42 -22.51 -6.44
C ASP A 152 12.86 -21.70 -5.21
N ASN A 153 11.95 -20.84 -4.73
CA ASN A 153 12.13 -20.10 -3.49
C ASN A 153 11.26 -20.69 -2.39
N ASP A 154 11.79 -20.79 -1.17
CA ASP A 154 11.02 -21.20 -0.01
C ASP A 154 10.11 -20.08 0.44
N ILE A 155 8.80 -20.38 0.61
CA ILE A 155 7.79 -19.42 1.01
C ILE A 155 6.99 -19.99 2.16
N GLU A 156 6.97 -19.27 3.28
CA GLU A 156 6.14 -19.57 4.44
C GLU A 156 5.01 -18.55 4.56
N PHE A 157 3.80 -19.02 4.76
CA PHE A 157 2.60 -18.18 4.94
C PHE A 157 2.25 -18.06 6.43
N PHE A 158 1.91 -16.85 6.85
CA PHE A 158 1.45 -16.55 8.21
C PHE A 158 0.00 -16.10 8.18
N PRO A 159 -0.92 -16.93 8.70
CA PRO A 159 -2.35 -16.63 8.71
C PRO A 159 -2.74 -15.53 9.72
N LEU A 160 -1.85 -15.22 10.68
CA LEU A 160 -2.06 -14.23 11.74
C LEU A 160 -0.77 -13.50 12.09
N GLY A 161 -0.92 -12.28 12.63
CA GLY A 161 0.22 -11.45 13.01
C GLY A 161 1.08 -12.02 14.12
N GLU A 162 0.50 -12.79 15.05
CA GLU A 162 1.22 -13.43 16.14
C GLU A 162 2.27 -14.41 15.62
N PHE A 163 1.92 -15.24 14.65
CA PHE A 163 2.86 -16.20 14.06
C PHE A 163 3.99 -15.50 13.31
N LYS A 164 3.65 -14.49 12.49
CA LYS A 164 4.67 -13.66 11.84
C LYS A 164 5.60 -13.00 12.87
N PHE A 165 5.06 -12.46 13.96
CA PHE A 165 5.82 -11.75 14.97
C PHE A 165 6.84 -12.67 15.66
N GLU A 166 6.45 -13.90 16.01
CA GLU A 166 7.37 -14.88 16.58
C GLU A 166 8.49 -15.24 15.60
N GLU A 167 8.14 -15.49 14.34
CA GLU A 167 9.15 -15.82 13.33
C GLU A 167 10.07 -14.62 13.02
N MET A 168 9.52 -13.41 12.94
CA MET A 168 10.33 -12.19 12.81
C MET A 168 11.40 -12.09 13.90
N LYS A 169 11.05 -12.35 15.17
CA LYS A 169 12.02 -12.30 16.28
C LYS A 169 13.13 -13.33 16.10
N LYS A 170 12.82 -14.55 15.64
CA LYS A 170 13.82 -15.58 15.38
C LYS A 170 14.77 -15.14 14.25
N GLN A 171 14.24 -14.68 13.12
CA GLN A 171 15.05 -14.23 11.99
C GLN A 171 15.91 -13.01 12.34
N LEU A 172 15.38 -12.04 13.08
CA LEU A 172 16.14 -10.89 13.58
C LEU A 172 17.27 -11.31 14.53
N MET A 173 17.03 -12.27 15.41
CA MET A 173 18.08 -12.81 16.30
C MET A 173 19.15 -13.59 15.56
N ALA A 174 18.83 -14.21 14.42
CA ALA A 174 19.76 -14.92 13.58
C ALA A 174 20.61 -14.00 12.65
N ALA A 175 20.26 -12.71 12.54
CA ALA A 175 20.96 -11.77 11.65
C ALA A 175 22.46 -11.66 11.97
N GLU A 176 23.30 -11.68 10.95
CA GLU A 176 24.77 -11.62 11.04
C GLU A 176 25.38 -10.40 10.36
N LYS A 177 24.80 -9.94 9.24
CA LYS A 177 25.35 -8.88 8.39
C LYS A 177 24.52 -7.59 8.46
N PHE A 178 23.23 -7.66 8.08
CA PHE A 178 22.37 -6.50 8.05
C PHE A 178 20.87 -6.82 8.24
N ILE A 179 20.15 -5.83 8.76
CA ILE A 179 18.69 -5.84 8.91
C ILE A 179 18.13 -4.57 8.27
N PHE A 180 17.24 -4.71 7.29
CA PHE A 180 16.51 -3.63 6.68
C PHE A 180 15.03 -3.74 6.98
N MET A 181 14.42 -2.67 7.48
CA MET A 181 13.00 -2.65 7.84
C MET A 181 12.33 -1.38 7.29
N GLU A 182 11.16 -1.55 6.71
CA GLU A 182 10.32 -0.52 6.14
C GLU A 182 8.86 -0.78 6.53
N TYR A 183 8.24 0.14 7.30
CA TYR A 183 6.89 -0.04 7.83
C TYR A 183 6.07 1.24 7.77
N PHE A 184 4.77 1.10 7.49
CA PHE A 184 3.85 2.23 7.41
C PHE A 184 3.41 2.72 8.80
N ILE A 185 2.94 1.81 9.67
CA ILE A 185 2.53 2.13 11.05
C ILE A 185 3.54 1.52 12.03
N VAL A 186 3.99 2.38 12.94
CA VAL A 186 4.80 1.99 14.09
C VAL A 186 4.27 2.72 15.31
N THR A 187 3.92 2.00 16.35
CA THR A 187 3.47 2.56 17.62
C THR A 187 4.41 2.16 18.75
N ASP A 188 4.55 3.00 19.74
CA ASP A 188 5.26 2.63 20.98
C ASP A 188 4.42 1.60 21.76
N SER A 189 4.61 0.32 21.44
CA SER A 189 3.79 -0.83 21.84
C SER A 189 4.67 -2.02 22.23
N TYR A 190 4.09 -3.07 22.78
CA TYR A 190 4.83 -4.29 23.14
C TYR A 190 5.53 -4.91 21.92
N MET A 191 4.81 -5.03 20.78
CA MET A 191 5.37 -5.59 19.55
C MET A 191 6.62 -4.82 19.10
N TRP A 192 6.50 -3.49 19.00
CA TRP A 192 7.64 -2.67 18.57
C TRP A 192 8.80 -2.70 19.56
N ARG A 193 8.53 -2.55 20.87
CA ARG A 193 9.60 -2.56 21.89
C ARG A 193 10.38 -3.88 21.88
N SER A 194 9.68 -5.02 21.73
CA SER A 194 10.32 -6.34 21.63
C SER A 194 11.25 -6.43 20.42
N ILE A 195 10.82 -5.92 19.27
CA ILE A 195 11.65 -5.86 18.06
C ILE A 195 12.82 -4.89 18.27
N LEU A 196 12.57 -3.69 18.81
CA LEU A 196 13.58 -2.66 19.04
C LEU A 196 14.71 -3.15 19.95
N ASP A 197 14.39 -3.94 20.96
CA ASP A 197 15.41 -4.49 21.86
C ASP A 197 16.34 -5.48 21.13
N ILE A 198 15.80 -6.28 20.19
CA ILE A 198 16.61 -7.14 19.32
C ILE A 198 17.48 -6.29 18.37
N LEU A 199 16.89 -5.25 17.75
CA LEU A 199 17.63 -4.37 16.84
C LEU A 199 18.80 -3.66 17.54
N LYS A 200 18.60 -3.18 18.79
CA LYS A 200 19.68 -2.61 19.61
C LYS A 200 20.79 -3.62 19.88
N LEU A 201 20.40 -4.84 20.28
CA LEU A 201 21.36 -5.91 20.53
C LEU A 201 22.20 -6.18 19.27
N LYS A 202 21.53 -6.34 18.12
CA LYS A 202 22.21 -6.63 16.85
C LYS A 202 23.11 -5.47 16.39
N ALA A 203 22.65 -4.23 16.52
CA ALA A 203 23.47 -3.05 16.24
C ALA A 203 24.72 -3.00 17.13
N SER A 204 24.60 -3.34 18.43
CA SER A 204 25.75 -3.41 19.34
C SER A 204 26.75 -4.52 18.99
N GLN A 205 26.31 -5.56 18.28
CA GLN A 205 27.13 -6.66 17.76
C GLN A 205 27.77 -6.35 16.39
N GLY A 206 27.52 -5.15 15.84
CA GLY A 206 28.07 -4.73 14.56
C GLY A 206 27.20 -5.05 13.33
N VAL A 207 26.01 -5.60 13.52
CA VAL A 207 25.04 -5.80 12.43
C VAL A 207 24.53 -4.44 11.96
N GLU A 208 24.53 -4.19 10.65
CA GLU A 208 24.01 -2.95 10.10
C GLU A 208 22.47 -2.93 10.14
N VAL A 209 21.88 -2.04 10.92
CA VAL A 209 20.43 -1.91 11.04
C VAL A 209 19.95 -0.62 10.37
N ARG A 210 19.07 -0.73 9.37
CA ARG A 210 18.36 0.38 8.71
C ARG A 210 16.87 0.26 8.91
N PHE A 211 16.28 1.30 9.47
CA PHE A 211 14.84 1.34 9.74
C PHE A 211 14.18 2.57 9.12
N MET A 212 13.21 2.33 8.25
CA MET A 212 12.41 3.37 7.62
C MET A 212 10.94 3.22 8.02
N TYR A 213 10.28 4.34 8.30
CA TYR A 213 8.86 4.37 8.64
C TYR A 213 8.18 5.58 8.01
N ASP A 214 6.88 5.49 7.75
CA ASP A 214 6.15 6.61 7.15
C ASP A 214 6.07 7.80 8.11
N GLY A 215 6.28 9.00 7.58
CA GLY A 215 6.28 10.24 8.37
C GLY A 215 4.93 10.57 9.04
N MET A 216 3.84 9.87 8.70
CA MET A 216 2.57 9.98 9.44
C MET A 216 2.70 9.50 10.88
N CYS A 217 3.52 8.48 11.15
CA CYS A 217 3.76 8.01 12.50
C CYS A 217 4.30 9.10 13.42
N SER A 218 5.14 9.99 12.88
CA SER A 218 5.72 11.12 13.63
C SER A 218 4.71 12.18 14.08
N LEU A 219 3.47 12.13 13.58
CA LEU A 219 2.42 13.09 13.95
C LEU A 219 1.65 12.72 15.21
N ALA A 220 1.38 11.43 15.40
CA ALA A 220 0.45 10.99 16.42
C ALA A 220 0.87 9.72 17.19
N LEU A 221 1.76 8.90 16.61
CA LEU A 221 2.06 7.55 17.10
C LEU A 221 3.44 7.45 17.77
N LEU A 222 4.42 8.23 17.31
CA LEU A 222 5.79 8.25 17.81
C LEU A 222 6.18 9.65 18.31
N PRO A 223 7.18 9.78 19.19
CA PRO A 223 7.73 11.09 19.57
C PRO A 223 8.27 11.87 18.37
N TYR A 224 8.20 13.20 18.45
CA TYR A 224 8.83 14.04 17.41
C TYR A 224 10.33 13.83 17.39
N GLY A 225 10.88 13.55 16.21
CA GLY A 225 12.31 13.30 16.05
C GLY A 225 12.78 11.91 16.47
N TYR A 226 11.87 10.94 16.60
CA TYR A 226 12.14 9.57 17.03
C TYR A 226 13.29 8.90 16.27
N TYR A 227 13.49 9.21 14.98
CA TYR A 227 14.62 8.71 14.20
C TYR A 227 15.99 9.04 14.83
N LYS A 228 16.11 10.18 15.54
CA LYS A 228 17.35 10.54 16.24
C LYS A 228 17.58 9.67 17.48
N GLU A 229 16.50 9.27 18.15
CA GLU A 229 16.59 8.35 19.28
C GLU A 229 17.10 6.98 18.81
N LEU A 230 16.61 6.51 17.65
CA LEU A 230 17.09 5.28 17.03
C LEU A 230 18.54 5.39 16.56
N GLU A 231 18.94 6.52 15.98
CA GLU A 231 20.35 6.77 15.60
C GLU A 231 21.28 6.71 16.81
N ASN A 232 20.86 7.25 17.98
CA ASN A 232 21.62 7.14 19.23
C ASN A 232 21.75 5.69 19.75
N MET A 233 20.90 4.79 19.29
CA MET A 233 20.95 3.36 19.61
C MET A 233 21.75 2.56 18.57
N GLY A 234 22.42 3.22 17.62
CA GLY A 234 23.17 2.57 16.54
C GLY A 234 22.33 2.14 15.35
N ILE A 235 21.03 2.50 15.31
CA ILE A 235 20.10 2.12 14.24
C ILE A 235 19.99 3.30 13.27
N LYS A 236 20.47 3.14 12.02
CA LYS A 236 20.25 4.15 10.97
C LYS A 236 18.76 4.27 10.70
N SER A 237 18.16 5.44 10.90
CA SER A 237 16.71 5.59 10.78
C SER A 237 16.29 6.80 9.96
N ARG A 238 15.19 6.65 9.21
CA ARG A 238 14.60 7.70 8.37
C ARG A 238 13.08 7.65 8.37
N PRO A 239 12.40 8.78 8.63
CA PRO A 239 10.98 8.91 8.30
C PRO A 239 10.82 9.23 6.80
N PHE A 240 10.00 8.46 6.10
CA PHE A 240 9.61 8.76 4.72
C PHE A 240 8.60 9.91 4.69
N SER A 241 8.82 10.90 3.83
CA SER A 241 7.88 12.01 3.58
C SER A 241 7.29 12.61 4.85
N GLN A 242 8.15 13.15 5.74
CA GLN A 242 7.68 13.87 6.93
C GLN A 242 6.65 14.92 6.56
N ILE A 243 5.56 14.94 7.30
CA ILE A 243 4.48 15.89 7.08
C ILE A 243 4.93 17.27 7.49
N LYS A 244 4.94 18.19 6.54
CA LYS A 244 5.19 19.62 6.74
C LYS A 244 3.87 20.38 6.69
N PRO A 245 3.71 21.49 7.43
CA PRO A 245 2.50 22.31 7.38
C PRO A 245 2.43 23.14 6.08
N VAL A 246 2.54 22.48 4.94
CA VAL A 246 2.46 23.07 3.60
C VAL A 246 1.44 22.27 2.81
N LEU A 247 0.55 22.94 2.08
CA LEU A 247 -0.34 22.28 1.12
C LEU A 247 0.51 21.66 0.00
N SER A 248 0.65 20.35 0.00
CA SER A 248 1.40 19.62 -1.01
C SER A 248 0.75 18.27 -1.28
N THR A 249 0.52 17.97 -2.55
CA THR A 249 -0.02 16.67 -3.00
C THR A 249 0.95 15.52 -2.74
N VAL A 250 2.26 15.78 -2.75
CA VAL A 250 3.29 14.79 -2.37
C VAL A 250 3.05 14.21 -0.99
N GLN A 251 2.38 14.96 -0.09
CA GLN A 251 2.04 14.46 1.23
C GLN A 251 0.93 13.40 1.23
N ASN A 252 0.21 13.22 0.13
CA ASN A 252 -0.75 12.12 -0.05
C ASN A 252 -0.06 10.83 -0.48
N ASN A 253 1.12 10.93 -1.08
CA ASN A 253 1.92 9.77 -1.47
C ASN A 253 2.60 9.22 -0.21
N ARG A 254 2.17 8.04 0.24
CA ARG A 254 2.65 7.38 1.44
C ARG A 254 3.37 6.11 1.12
N ASP A 255 4.32 5.76 1.96
CA ASP A 255 4.97 4.47 1.91
C ASP A 255 4.17 3.47 2.74
N HIS A 256 3.30 2.73 2.04
CA HIS A 256 2.41 1.76 2.70
C HIS A 256 3.00 0.35 2.73
N ARG A 257 4.24 0.18 2.30
CA ARG A 257 4.92 -1.12 2.29
C ARG A 257 5.27 -1.58 3.70
N LYS A 258 5.37 -2.89 3.87
CA LYS A 258 5.84 -3.55 5.08
C LYS A 258 6.85 -4.60 4.63
N ILE A 259 8.11 -4.25 4.75
CA ILE A 259 9.22 -5.09 4.31
C ILE A 259 10.20 -5.25 5.48
N LEU A 260 10.60 -6.49 5.75
CA LEU A 260 11.75 -6.82 6.57
C LEU A 260 12.69 -7.68 5.75
N ILE A 261 13.97 -7.35 5.74
CA ILE A 261 15.02 -8.13 5.07
C ILE A 261 16.11 -8.43 6.11
N VAL A 262 16.52 -9.67 6.16
CA VAL A 262 17.62 -10.15 7.02
C VAL A 262 18.70 -10.76 6.14
N ASP A 263 19.89 -10.19 6.20
CA ASP A 263 21.11 -10.65 5.54
C ASP A 263 21.01 -10.90 4.01
N GLY A 264 19.96 -10.35 3.35
CA GLY A 264 19.68 -10.65 1.94
C GLY A 264 19.22 -12.09 1.68
N LYS A 265 18.99 -12.87 2.72
CA LYS A 265 18.60 -14.29 2.67
C LYS A 265 17.11 -14.49 2.91
N THR A 266 16.51 -13.66 3.76
CA THR A 266 15.11 -13.75 4.18
C THR A 266 14.41 -12.41 4.00
N ALA A 267 13.19 -12.40 3.46
CA ALA A 267 12.34 -11.23 3.36
C ALA A 267 10.93 -11.54 3.85
N PHE A 268 10.29 -10.57 4.51
CA PHE A 268 8.88 -10.62 4.90
C PHE A 268 8.11 -9.51 4.22
N THR A 269 6.88 -9.81 3.80
CA THR A 269 5.90 -8.81 3.38
C THR A 269 4.47 -9.24 3.75
N GLY A 270 3.50 -8.31 3.67
CA GLY A 270 2.09 -8.56 3.99
C GLY A 270 1.41 -7.34 4.61
N GLY A 271 0.22 -7.53 5.19
CA GLY A 271 -0.58 -6.44 5.74
C GLY A 271 -0.14 -5.93 7.12
N ILE A 272 0.63 -6.74 7.88
CA ILE A 272 0.92 -6.59 9.30
C ILE A 272 1.94 -5.48 9.56
N ASN A 273 1.52 -4.43 10.30
CA ASN A 273 2.38 -3.34 10.79
C ASN A 273 3.00 -3.65 12.16
N LEU A 274 3.68 -2.66 12.77
CA LEU A 274 4.36 -2.78 14.07
C LEU A 274 3.53 -2.11 15.18
N ALA A 275 2.42 -2.74 15.55
CA ALA A 275 1.52 -2.27 16.60
C ALA A 275 0.75 -3.46 17.22
N ASP A 276 0.34 -3.32 18.47
CA ASP A 276 -0.21 -4.41 19.29
C ASP A 276 -1.55 -4.95 18.80
N GLU A 277 -2.33 -4.15 18.08
CA GLU A 277 -3.56 -4.62 17.44
C GLU A 277 -3.32 -5.69 16.37
N TYR A 278 -2.17 -5.68 15.69
CA TYR A 278 -1.84 -6.67 14.65
C TYR A 278 -1.46 -8.04 15.21
N ILE A 279 -1.24 -8.15 16.52
CA ILE A 279 -0.92 -9.40 17.23
C ILE A 279 -1.93 -9.70 18.32
N ASP A 280 -3.15 -9.19 18.22
CA ASP A 280 -4.27 -9.35 19.15
C ASP A 280 -3.94 -9.07 20.64
N LYS A 281 -2.87 -8.29 20.91
CA LYS A 281 -2.57 -7.80 22.27
C LYS A 281 -3.35 -6.56 22.66
N LEU A 282 -3.98 -5.90 21.69
CA LEU A 282 -4.87 -4.77 21.89
C LEU A 282 -6.17 -5.02 21.12
N ASP A 283 -7.24 -5.35 21.81
CA ASP A 283 -8.57 -5.42 21.21
C ASP A 283 -9.08 -4.01 20.88
N ARG A 284 -9.11 -3.69 19.60
CA ARG A 284 -9.55 -2.41 19.07
C ARG A 284 -10.80 -2.51 18.21
N PHE A 285 -10.90 -3.58 17.44
CA PHE A 285 -11.99 -3.85 16.50
C PHE A 285 -12.37 -5.35 16.47
N GLY A 286 -12.33 -6.02 17.63
CA GLY A 286 -12.41 -7.48 17.72
C GLY A 286 -11.11 -8.14 17.23
N HIS A 287 -11.19 -9.42 16.90
CA HIS A 287 -10.05 -10.18 16.39
C HIS A 287 -9.49 -9.58 15.11
N TRP A 288 -8.17 -9.35 15.08
CA TRP A 288 -7.48 -8.74 13.95
C TRP A 288 -6.93 -9.81 12.99
N LYS A 289 -7.62 -10.02 11.88
CA LYS A 289 -7.21 -10.97 10.85
C LYS A 289 -6.33 -10.29 9.79
N ASP A 290 -5.03 -10.59 9.80
CA ASP A 290 -4.09 -10.08 8.79
C ASP A 290 -3.06 -11.15 8.42
N THR A 291 -2.53 -11.10 7.20
CA THR A 291 -1.67 -12.14 6.64
C THR A 291 -0.33 -11.59 6.17
N ALA A 292 0.66 -12.47 6.11
CA ALA A 292 1.99 -12.17 5.60
C ALA A 292 2.64 -13.41 4.99
N VAL A 293 3.70 -13.19 4.23
CA VAL A 293 4.60 -14.23 3.74
C VAL A 293 6.04 -13.90 4.13
N MET A 294 6.81 -14.96 4.39
CA MET A 294 8.26 -14.95 4.44
C MET A 294 8.78 -15.65 3.19
N VAL A 295 9.77 -15.05 2.55
CA VAL A 295 10.41 -15.60 1.34
C VAL A 295 11.90 -15.76 1.62
N LYS A 296 12.45 -16.92 1.30
CA LYS A 296 13.88 -17.21 1.33
C LYS A 296 14.36 -17.59 -0.05
N GLY A 297 15.54 -17.15 -0.44
CA GLY A 297 16.15 -17.44 -1.75
C GLY A 297 16.33 -16.19 -2.61
N ASP A 298 16.49 -16.39 -3.90
CA ASP A 298 16.82 -15.33 -4.85
C ASP A 298 15.80 -14.20 -4.94
N ALA A 299 14.54 -14.47 -4.67
CA ALA A 299 13.47 -13.46 -4.69
C ALA A 299 13.64 -12.34 -3.64
N VAL A 300 14.43 -12.58 -2.60
CA VAL A 300 14.80 -11.57 -1.59
C VAL A 300 15.51 -10.38 -2.22
N LYS A 301 16.20 -10.57 -3.35
CA LYS A 301 16.85 -9.50 -4.12
C LYS A 301 15.86 -8.39 -4.49
N SER A 302 14.67 -8.74 -4.98
CA SER A 302 13.66 -7.74 -5.36
C SER A 302 13.18 -6.91 -4.17
N PHE A 303 12.95 -7.52 -3.01
CA PHE A 303 12.62 -6.79 -1.79
C PHE A 303 13.78 -5.89 -1.33
N THR A 304 15.01 -6.38 -1.45
CA THR A 304 16.22 -5.60 -1.12
C THR A 304 16.31 -4.37 -2.02
N TYR A 305 16.13 -4.51 -3.33
CA TYR A 305 16.10 -3.36 -4.26
C TYR A 305 14.97 -2.38 -3.94
N MET A 306 13.76 -2.87 -3.64
CA MET A 306 12.64 -2.01 -3.25
C MET A 306 12.96 -1.17 -2.00
N PHE A 307 13.58 -1.78 -0.98
CA PHE A 307 14.02 -1.06 0.22
C PHE A 307 15.11 -0.03 -0.09
N LEU A 308 16.18 -0.42 -0.80
CA LEU A 308 17.32 0.43 -1.13
C LEU A 308 16.89 1.66 -1.94
N LYS A 309 15.98 1.47 -2.89
CA LYS A 309 15.37 2.54 -3.68
C LYS A 309 14.72 3.58 -2.77
N MET A 310 13.85 3.14 -1.87
CA MET A 310 13.13 4.07 -1.00
C MET A 310 14.03 4.69 0.07
N TRP A 311 15.00 3.95 0.58
CA TRP A 311 16.02 4.48 1.47
C TRP A 311 16.76 5.64 0.83
N ASN A 312 17.19 5.51 -0.41
CA ASN A 312 17.89 6.54 -1.14
C ASN A 312 17.00 7.75 -1.51
N VAL A 313 15.70 7.51 -1.74
CA VAL A 313 14.71 8.57 -2.01
C VAL A 313 14.40 9.37 -0.75
N ALA A 314 14.27 8.70 0.41
CA ALA A 314 13.85 9.33 1.66
C ALA A 314 14.85 10.35 2.21
N GLY A 315 16.14 10.24 1.88
CA GLY A 315 17.15 11.17 2.37
C GLY A 315 18.44 11.18 1.58
N LYS A 316 19.32 12.15 1.92
CA LYS A 316 20.66 12.27 1.31
C LYS A 316 21.78 11.70 2.19
N LYS A 317 21.57 11.69 3.52
CA LYS A 317 22.53 11.14 4.49
C LYS A 317 22.56 9.62 4.35
N ASP A 318 23.70 8.99 4.45
CA ASP A 318 23.89 7.52 4.40
C ASP A 318 23.17 6.87 3.19
N ARG A 319 23.25 7.50 2.00
CA ARG A 319 22.83 6.87 0.76
C ARG A 319 23.74 5.68 0.49
N ILE A 320 23.14 4.68 -0.14
CA ILE A 320 23.88 3.54 -0.64
C ILE A 320 24.24 3.85 -2.08
N GLU A 321 25.53 3.94 -2.36
CA GLU A 321 26.03 4.15 -3.71
C GLU A 321 25.93 2.85 -4.52
N GLN A 322 25.98 2.96 -5.84
CA GLN A 322 25.74 1.83 -6.73
C GLN A 322 26.74 0.68 -6.52
N GLU A 323 27.99 1.03 -6.22
CA GLU A 323 29.06 0.07 -5.97
C GLU A 323 28.86 -0.72 -4.67
N GLU A 324 28.11 -0.15 -3.72
CA GLU A 324 27.82 -0.79 -2.42
C GLU A 324 26.61 -1.73 -2.49
N ILE A 325 25.77 -1.63 -3.52
CA ILE A 325 24.53 -2.41 -3.63
C ILE A 325 24.83 -3.92 -3.63
N ASP A 326 25.89 -4.33 -4.29
CA ASP A 326 26.30 -5.74 -4.39
C ASP A 326 26.63 -6.36 -3.02
N ASN A 327 26.96 -5.55 -2.02
CA ASN A 327 27.19 -6.02 -0.64
C ASN A 327 25.90 -6.52 0.04
N TYR A 328 24.73 -6.12 -0.47
CA TYR A 328 23.43 -6.47 0.08
C TYR A 328 22.66 -7.49 -0.78
N ILE A 329 23.26 -7.91 -1.91
CA ILE A 329 22.64 -8.85 -2.85
C ILE A 329 23.38 -10.17 -2.80
N ILE A 330 22.68 -11.23 -2.40
CA ILE A 330 23.21 -12.59 -2.39
C ILE A 330 22.80 -13.30 -3.69
N ASN A 331 23.76 -13.94 -4.36
CA ASN A 331 23.51 -14.82 -5.50
C ASN A 331 23.68 -16.27 -5.04
N PHE A 332 22.56 -16.95 -4.79
CA PHE A 332 22.57 -18.32 -4.28
C PHE A 332 23.25 -19.31 -5.24
N ASP A 333 23.28 -19.03 -6.56
CA ASP A 333 23.94 -19.86 -7.55
C ASP A 333 25.47 -19.66 -7.66
N LYS A 334 26.01 -18.58 -7.09
CA LYS A 334 27.42 -18.17 -7.26
C LYS A 334 28.24 -18.15 -5.98
N ASP A 335 27.60 -18.03 -4.83
CA ASP A 335 28.32 -17.95 -3.57
C ASP A 335 28.70 -19.36 -3.08
N GLU A 336 29.96 -19.76 -3.32
CA GLU A 336 30.59 -20.95 -2.73
C GLU A 336 30.52 -20.95 -1.18
N CYS A 337 30.16 -19.85 -0.55
CA CYS A 337 29.96 -19.72 0.89
C CYS A 337 28.70 -20.41 1.43
N LEU A 338 27.80 -20.88 0.57
CA LEU A 338 26.64 -21.69 0.95
C LEU A 338 26.96 -23.20 0.89
N ASN A 339 28.12 -23.59 1.41
CA ASN A 339 28.41 -24.98 1.75
C ASN A 339 27.60 -25.47 2.97
N ASP A 340 26.59 -24.74 3.37
CA ASP A 340 25.64 -25.18 4.38
C ASP A 340 24.66 -26.13 3.71
N PHE A 341 24.99 -27.41 3.78
CA PHE A 341 24.22 -28.54 3.28
C PHE A 341 22.76 -28.52 3.76
N ASP A 342 22.49 -27.87 4.91
CA ASP A 342 21.18 -27.75 5.50
C ASP A 342 20.32 -26.72 4.77
N LEU A 343 20.87 -25.59 4.33
CA LEU A 343 20.12 -24.57 3.56
C LEU A 343 19.70 -25.08 2.17
N LYS A 344 20.55 -25.83 1.49
CA LYS A 344 20.19 -26.47 0.21
C LYS A 344 19.09 -27.53 0.37
N ASN A 345 19.10 -28.28 1.47
CA ASN A 345 18.07 -29.30 1.74
C ASN A 345 16.73 -28.68 2.22
N GLU A 346 16.75 -27.53 2.90
CA GLU A 346 15.53 -26.78 3.21
C GLU A 346 14.91 -26.10 1.98
N LEU A 347 15.71 -25.62 1.01
CA LEU A 347 15.26 -24.99 -0.24
C LEU A 347 14.67 -25.99 -1.27
N ILE A 348 14.84 -27.29 -1.10
CA ILE A 348 14.40 -28.32 -2.08
C ILE A 348 12.88 -28.57 -2.05
N ARG A 349 12.12 -27.92 -1.18
CA ARG A 349 10.69 -28.24 -0.97
C ARG A 349 9.69 -27.37 -1.72
N SER A 350 10.08 -26.32 -2.40
CA SER A 350 9.13 -25.45 -3.07
C SER A 350 9.27 -25.52 -4.60
N ASN A 351 8.33 -26.21 -5.23
CA ASN A 351 8.11 -26.07 -6.67
C ASN A 351 7.37 -24.75 -6.94
N GLY A 352 7.67 -24.07 -8.06
CA GLY A 352 6.89 -22.93 -8.51
C GLY A 352 7.64 -21.61 -8.55
N TYR A 353 6.89 -20.53 -8.75
CA TYR A 353 7.43 -19.21 -9.03
C TYR A 353 6.95 -18.18 -8.03
N VAL A 354 7.81 -17.21 -7.72
CA VAL A 354 7.45 -16.00 -7.00
C VAL A 354 7.96 -14.76 -7.74
N ILE A 355 7.12 -13.75 -7.81
CA ILE A 355 7.45 -12.44 -8.38
C ILE A 355 7.13 -11.39 -7.32
N PRO A 356 8.11 -10.96 -6.52
CA PRO A 356 7.93 -9.78 -5.69
C PRO A 356 7.75 -8.56 -6.58
N TYR A 357 6.70 -7.78 -6.35
CA TYR A 357 6.40 -6.58 -7.12
C TYR A 357 6.18 -5.39 -6.21
N GLY A 358 6.44 -4.20 -6.75
CA GLY A 358 6.14 -2.93 -6.09
C GLY A 358 5.26 -2.05 -6.95
N ASP A 359 4.52 -1.15 -6.33
CA ASP A 359 3.76 -0.11 -7.01
C ASP A 359 4.21 1.27 -6.57
N SER A 360 4.00 2.27 -7.42
CA SER A 360 4.41 3.64 -7.18
C SER A 360 3.32 4.61 -7.65
N PRO A 361 3.00 5.65 -6.86
CA PRO A 361 2.05 6.67 -7.29
C PRO A 361 2.51 7.44 -8.55
N PHE A 362 3.77 7.28 -8.95
CA PHE A 362 4.37 7.95 -10.10
C PHE A 362 4.46 7.06 -11.35
N SER A 363 4.17 5.76 -11.21
CA SER A 363 4.04 4.86 -12.36
C SER A 363 2.70 5.08 -13.06
N SER A 364 2.68 4.99 -14.40
CA SER A 364 1.44 4.95 -15.18
C SER A 364 0.74 3.60 -15.09
N ASP A 365 1.50 2.54 -14.83
CA ASP A 365 1.04 1.16 -15.02
C ASP A 365 0.14 0.61 -13.91
N ARG A 366 0.20 1.15 -12.68
CA ARG A 366 -0.60 0.65 -11.55
C ARG A 366 -0.45 -0.85 -11.36
N ILE A 367 0.79 -1.27 -11.08
CA ILE A 367 1.21 -2.68 -11.12
C ILE A 367 0.35 -3.55 -10.19
N GLY A 368 0.13 -3.15 -8.94
CA GLY A 368 -0.70 -3.93 -8.01
C GLY A 368 -2.11 -4.16 -8.51
N LYS A 369 -2.73 -3.12 -9.10
CA LYS A 369 -4.05 -3.23 -9.72
C LYS A 369 -4.04 -4.19 -10.92
N ARG A 370 -3.01 -4.14 -11.77
CA ARG A 370 -2.89 -5.03 -12.94
C ARG A 370 -2.70 -6.49 -12.54
N VAL A 371 -1.96 -6.76 -11.47
CA VAL A 371 -1.86 -8.11 -10.90
C VAL A 371 -3.24 -8.64 -10.51
N TYR A 372 -4.04 -7.85 -9.80
CA TYR A 372 -5.39 -8.25 -9.41
C TYR A 372 -6.33 -8.49 -10.61
N ILE A 373 -6.29 -7.59 -11.59
CA ILE A 373 -7.10 -7.74 -12.82
C ILE A 373 -6.64 -8.97 -13.62
N ASP A 374 -5.35 -9.25 -13.68
CA ASP A 374 -4.85 -10.44 -14.40
C ASP A 374 -5.32 -11.73 -13.74
N ILE A 375 -5.27 -11.82 -12.39
CA ILE A 375 -5.80 -12.97 -11.64
C ILE A 375 -7.29 -13.15 -11.94
N LEU A 376 -8.11 -12.09 -11.86
CA LEU A 376 -9.54 -12.13 -12.16
C LEU A 376 -9.83 -12.59 -13.59
N ASN A 377 -9.05 -12.12 -14.57
CA ASN A 377 -9.25 -12.45 -15.97
C ASN A 377 -8.82 -13.89 -16.33
N ARG A 378 -7.85 -14.45 -15.62
CA ARG A 378 -7.32 -15.79 -15.88
C ARG A 378 -8.02 -16.90 -15.10
N ALA A 379 -8.70 -16.56 -14.03
CA ALA A 379 -9.41 -17.51 -13.19
C ALA A 379 -10.40 -18.38 -14.00
N GLN A 380 -10.44 -19.67 -13.69
CA GLN A 380 -11.30 -20.66 -14.36
C GLN A 380 -12.34 -21.23 -13.41
N ARG A 381 -12.02 -21.43 -12.13
CA ARG A 381 -12.88 -22.06 -11.14
C ARG A 381 -13.32 -21.07 -10.07
N TYR A 382 -12.38 -20.39 -9.45
CA TYR A 382 -12.65 -19.46 -8.36
C TYR A 382 -11.62 -18.34 -8.24
N VAL A 383 -12.05 -17.23 -7.65
CA VAL A 383 -11.19 -16.18 -7.08
C VAL A 383 -11.68 -15.84 -5.69
N HIS A 384 -10.82 -16.02 -4.70
CA HIS A 384 -11.05 -15.70 -3.29
C HIS A 384 -10.22 -14.48 -2.89
N ILE A 385 -10.87 -13.51 -2.25
CA ILE A 385 -10.29 -12.20 -1.96
C ILE A 385 -10.52 -11.85 -0.48
N MET A 386 -9.46 -11.46 0.23
CA MET A 386 -9.59 -10.74 1.50
C MET A 386 -9.08 -9.31 1.34
N THR A 387 -9.85 -8.33 1.81
CA THR A 387 -9.45 -6.92 1.77
C THR A 387 -10.15 -6.11 2.86
N PRO A 388 -9.45 -5.15 3.51
CA PRO A 388 -10.08 -4.30 4.53
C PRO A 388 -11.02 -3.24 3.96
N TYR A 389 -10.83 -2.86 2.70
CA TYR A 389 -11.59 -1.82 2.03
C TYR A 389 -12.05 -2.27 0.65
N LEU A 390 -13.20 -1.77 0.24
CA LEU A 390 -13.78 -2.03 -1.07
C LEU A 390 -14.26 -0.69 -1.67
N ILE A 391 -13.31 0.06 -2.21
CA ILE A 391 -13.53 1.39 -2.81
C ILE A 391 -12.98 1.34 -4.24
N LEU A 392 -13.82 0.81 -5.12
CA LEU A 392 -13.42 0.36 -6.44
C LEU A 392 -13.56 1.45 -7.51
N ASP A 393 -12.67 1.40 -8.49
CA ASP A 393 -12.85 2.09 -9.76
C ASP A 393 -13.59 1.22 -10.79
N ASP A 394 -13.95 1.83 -11.90
CA ASP A 394 -14.74 1.18 -12.94
C ASP A 394 -14.05 -0.05 -13.56
N GLU A 395 -12.71 -0.02 -13.70
CA GLU A 395 -11.96 -1.16 -14.26
C GLU A 395 -12.01 -2.37 -13.32
N MET A 396 -11.84 -2.15 -12.01
CA MET A 396 -11.91 -3.23 -11.02
C MET A 396 -13.32 -3.78 -10.89
N ILE A 397 -14.35 -2.92 -10.89
CA ILE A 397 -15.76 -3.34 -10.92
C ILE A 397 -16.03 -4.21 -12.16
N ALA A 398 -15.58 -3.75 -13.33
CA ALA A 398 -15.75 -4.48 -14.57
C ALA A 398 -15.05 -5.84 -14.54
N ALA A 399 -13.82 -5.92 -14.01
CA ALA A 399 -13.07 -7.17 -13.89
C ALA A 399 -13.76 -8.18 -12.95
N LEU A 400 -14.24 -7.74 -11.77
CA LEU A 400 -14.98 -8.58 -10.82
C LEU A 400 -16.28 -9.11 -11.43
N ARG A 401 -17.05 -8.23 -12.07
CA ARG A 401 -18.31 -8.62 -12.75
C ARG A 401 -18.06 -9.57 -13.90
N TYR A 402 -17.04 -9.34 -14.70
CA TYR A 402 -16.68 -10.22 -15.81
C TYR A 402 -16.21 -11.58 -15.32
N CYS A 403 -15.44 -11.64 -14.24
CA CYS A 403 -15.01 -12.88 -13.60
C CYS A 403 -16.21 -13.73 -13.20
N ALA A 404 -17.14 -13.15 -12.44
CA ALA A 404 -18.37 -13.84 -12.01
C ALA A 404 -19.28 -14.21 -13.19
N ALA A 405 -19.44 -13.35 -14.20
CA ALA A 405 -20.25 -13.61 -15.38
C ALA A 405 -19.74 -14.78 -16.24
N ARG A 406 -18.46 -15.12 -16.18
CA ARG A 406 -17.88 -16.31 -16.81
C ARG A 406 -18.21 -17.62 -16.06
N GLY A 407 -18.93 -17.54 -14.94
CA GLY A 407 -19.22 -18.70 -14.08
C GLY A 407 -18.11 -19.01 -13.07
N VAL A 408 -17.12 -18.12 -12.90
CA VAL A 408 -16.05 -18.26 -11.90
C VAL A 408 -16.61 -17.85 -10.53
N GLU A 409 -16.46 -18.71 -9.53
CA GLU A 409 -16.82 -18.36 -8.15
C GLU A 409 -15.95 -17.19 -7.67
N THR A 410 -16.56 -16.03 -7.49
CA THR A 410 -15.87 -14.81 -7.09
C THR A 410 -16.36 -14.41 -5.70
N THR A 411 -15.50 -14.54 -4.69
CA THR A 411 -15.88 -14.36 -3.28
C THR A 411 -14.94 -13.36 -2.58
N ILE A 412 -15.53 -12.37 -1.90
CA ILE A 412 -14.82 -11.31 -1.19
C ILE A 412 -15.17 -11.37 0.30
N ILE A 413 -14.15 -11.46 1.16
CA ILE A 413 -14.29 -11.30 2.61
C ILE A 413 -13.91 -9.88 3.00
N MET A 414 -14.83 -9.21 3.69
CA MET A 414 -14.72 -7.85 4.21
C MET A 414 -14.79 -7.85 5.74
N PRO A 415 -14.30 -6.82 6.43
CA PRO A 415 -14.50 -6.70 7.88
C PRO A 415 -15.96 -6.41 8.23
N HIS A 416 -16.46 -7.08 9.29
CA HIS A 416 -17.76 -6.75 9.88
C HIS A 416 -17.67 -5.54 10.82
N ILE A 417 -16.59 -5.43 11.58
CA ILE A 417 -16.31 -4.29 12.48
C ILE A 417 -15.28 -3.39 11.78
N PRO A 418 -15.67 -2.22 11.27
CA PRO A 418 -14.75 -1.37 10.51
C PRO A 418 -13.84 -0.52 11.41
N ASP A 419 -12.60 -0.31 10.97
CA ASP A 419 -11.68 0.68 11.58
C ASP A 419 -12.06 2.12 11.23
N LYS A 420 -12.68 2.33 10.06
CA LYS A 420 -13.12 3.62 9.53
C LYS A 420 -14.56 3.53 9.03
N VAL A 421 -15.45 4.13 9.78
CA VAL A 421 -16.90 4.10 9.48
C VAL A 421 -17.21 4.64 8.07
N TYR A 422 -16.54 5.70 7.64
CA TYR A 422 -16.77 6.28 6.31
C TYR A 422 -16.36 5.33 5.17
N ALA A 423 -15.26 4.61 5.31
CA ALA A 423 -14.81 3.63 4.32
C ALA A 423 -15.78 2.44 4.23
N TYR A 424 -16.32 2.00 5.35
CA TYR A 424 -17.33 0.95 5.38
C TYR A 424 -18.66 1.40 4.75
N LEU A 425 -19.14 2.62 5.06
CA LEU A 425 -20.35 3.16 4.44
C LEU A 425 -20.19 3.27 2.92
N LEU A 426 -19.00 3.63 2.47
CA LEU A 426 -18.68 3.70 1.05
C LEU A 426 -18.62 2.31 0.41
N ALA A 427 -17.93 1.34 1.03
CA ALA A 427 -17.84 -0.04 0.58
C ALA A 427 -19.23 -0.66 0.38
N ARG A 428 -20.16 -0.43 1.31
CA ARG A 428 -21.55 -0.92 1.26
C ARG A 428 -22.32 -0.40 0.03
N THR A 429 -21.87 0.66 -0.63
CA THR A 429 -22.53 1.14 -1.87
C THR A 429 -22.19 0.29 -3.09
N TYR A 430 -21.11 -0.47 -3.06
CA TYR A 430 -20.72 -1.38 -4.15
C TYR A 430 -21.37 -2.76 -4.02
N TYR A 431 -21.77 -3.18 -2.81
CA TYR A 431 -22.33 -4.51 -2.55
C TYR A 431 -23.53 -4.86 -3.45
N PRO A 432 -24.58 -4.00 -3.57
CA PRO A 432 -25.75 -4.35 -4.39
C PRO A 432 -25.41 -4.61 -5.85
N GLU A 433 -24.50 -3.84 -6.41
CA GLU A 433 -24.06 -3.98 -7.79
C GLU A 433 -23.26 -5.28 -7.99
N LEU A 434 -22.31 -5.57 -7.12
CA LEU A 434 -21.46 -6.75 -7.22
C LEU A 434 -22.27 -8.04 -7.00
N ILE A 435 -23.14 -8.08 -5.97
CA ILE A 435 -23.99 -9.24 -5.65
C ILE A 435 -24.95 -9.54 -6.81
N LYS A 436 -25.57 -8.50 -7.40
CA LYS A 436 -26.46 -8.65 -8.57
C LYS A 436 -25.76 -9.32 -9.76
N HIS A 437 -24.43 -9.15 -9.87
CA HIS A 437 -23.64 -9.73 -10.96
C HIS A 437 -22.92 -11.03 -10.57
N GLY A 438 -23.32 -11.65 -9.45
CA GLY A 438 -22.85 -12.98 -9.06
C GLY A 438 -21.58 -12.98 -8.18
N VAL A 439 -21.09 -11.84 -7.73
CA VAL A 439 -19.99 -11.77 -6.76
C VAL A 439 -20.53 -12.04 -5.36
N ASN A 440 -19.97 -13.01 -4.65
CA ASN A 440 -20.30 -13.30 -3.26
C ASN A 440 -19.55 -12.36 -2.31
N ILE A 441 -20.27 -11.76 -1.37
CA ILE A 441 -19.67 -10.89 -0.35
C ILE A 441 -19.98 -11.47 1.03
N TYR A 442 -18.93 -11.58 1.84
CA TYR A 442 -18.99 -12.05 3.21
C TYR A 442 -18.36 -11.01 4.14
N GLU A 443 -18.88 -10.91 5.35
CA GLU A 443 -18.31 -10.07 6.42
C GLU A 443 -17.81 -10.94 7.57
N TYR A 444 -16.54 -10.76 7.93
CA TYR A 444 -15.88 -11.49 9.00
C TYR A 444 -16.40 -11.06 10.37
N THR A 445 -17.24 -11.86 10.98
CA THR A 445 -17.98 -11.49 12.20
C THR A 445 -17.13 -11.35 13.46
N PRO A 446 -15.99 -12.08 13.64
CA PRO A 446 -15.19 -11.94 14.86
C PRO A 446 -14.49 -10.58 15.00
N GLY A 447 -14.31 -9.82 13.90
CA GLY A 447 -13.62 -8.54 14.00
C GLY A 447 -13.25 -7.89 12.68
N PHE A 448 -12.00 -7.44 12.57
CA PHE A 448 -11.48 -6.69 11.45
C PHE A 448 -10.54 -7.52 10.58
N VAL A 449 -10.91 -7.72 9.31
CA VAL A 449 -10.02 -8.28 8.29
C VAL A 449 -9.15 -7.18 7.73
N HIS A 450 -7.82 -7.34 7.85
CA HIS A 450 -6.84 -6.43 7.28
C HIS A 450 -5.91 -7.11 6.26
N ALA A 451 -6.10 -8.39 5.95
CA ALA A 451 -5.39 -9.12 4.90
C ALA A 451 -5.63 -8.49 3.52
N LYS A 452 -4.65 -8.56 2.64
CA LYS A 452 -4.72 -8.15 1.25
C LYS A 452 -4.19 -9.29 0.41
N GLU A 453 -5.12 -10.14 -0.02
CA GLU A 453 -4.78 -11.34 -0.77
C GLU A 453 -5.83 -11.68 -1.82
N PHE A 454 -5.35 -12.26 -2.89
CA PHE A 454 -6.14 -12.89 -3.93
C PHE A 454 -5.61 -14.30 -4.14
N ILE A 455 -6.51 -15.28 -4.23
CA ILE A 455 -6.18 -16.68 -4.47
C ILE A 455 -7.05 -17.17 -5.63
N SER A 456 -6.48 -17.97 -6.53
CA SER A 456 -7.22 -18.50 -7.68
C SER A 456 -6.74 -19.89 -8.08
N ASP A 457 -7.71 -20.77 -8.32
CA ASP A 457 -7.56 -22.04 -9.02
C ASP A 457 -6.49 -22.99 -8.44
N ASP A 458 -6.21 -22.94 -7.13
CA ASP A 458 -5.16 -23.70 -6.40
C ASP A 458 -3.74 -23.49 -6.92
N CYS A 459 -3.52 -22.50 -7.78
CA CYS A 459 -2.20 -22.33 -8.40
C CYS A 459 -1.69 -20.89 -8.40
N ARG A 460 -2.52 -19.91 -8.04
CA ARG A 460 -2.14 -18.50 -8.00
C ARG A 460 -2.51 -17.89 -6.68
N ALA A 461 -1.61 -17.12 -6.12
CA ALA A 461 -1.92 -16.24 -5.00
C ALA A 461 -1.12 -14.95 -5.09
N THR A 462 -1.61 -13.91 -4.45
CA THR A 462 -0.80 -12.73 -4.12
C THR A 462 -1.10 -12.29 -2.70
N VAL A 463 -0.04 -12.04 -1.94
CA VAL A 463 -0.10 -11.53 -0.56
C VAL A 463 0.76 -10.27 -0.50
N GLY A 464 0.22 -9.19 0.04
CA GLY A 464 0.96 -7.93 0.06
C GLY A 464 0.31 -6.83 0.87
N THR A 465 0.56 -5.60 0.42
CA THR A 465 0.10 -4.39 1.11
C THR A 465 -1.03 -3.67 0.38
N VAL A 466 -1.36 -4.06 -0.86
CA VAL A 466 -2.28 -3.37 -1.77
C VAL A 466 -3.74 -3.61 -1.39
N ASN A 467 -4.42 -2.58 -0.86
CA ASN A 467 -5.86 -2.62 -0.61
C ASN A 467 -6.66 -2.40 -1.90
N LEU A 468 -7.92 -2.82 -1.89
CA LEU A 468 -8.90 -2.44 -2.92
C LEU A 468 -9.52 -1.06 -2.62
N ASP A 469 -8.67 -0.03 -2.61
CA ASP A 469 -9.09 1.36 -2.47
C ASP A 469 -8.23 2.30 -3.34
N PHE A 470 -8.74 3.52 -3.61
CA PHE A 470 -8.04 4.49 -4.47
C PHE A 470 -6.66 4.90 -3.94
N ARG A 471 -6.45 4.92 -2.61
CA ARG A 471 -5.13 5.27 -2.06
C ARG A 471 -4.08 4.23 -2.41
N SER A 472 -4.39 2.97 -2.14
CA SER A 472 -3.47 1.87 -2.46
C SER A 472 -3.26 1.72 -3.97
N LEU A 473 -4.33 1.80 -4.76
CA LEU A 473 -4.25 1.58 -6.20
C LEU A 473 -3.62 2.75 -6.98
N TYR A 474 -3.53 3.97 -6.39
CA TYR A 474 -3.11 5.16 -7.16
C TYR A 474 -2.14 6.09 -6.45
N LEU A 475 -2.11 6.13 -5.12
CA LEU A 475 -1.44 7.20 -4.35
C LEU A 475 -0.31 6.71 -3.44
N HIS A 476 -0.26 5.42 -3.12
CA HIS A 476 0.73 4.86 -2.21
C HIS A 476 1.86 4.12 -2.95
N PHE A 477 3.00 4.04 -2.29
CA PHE A 477 3.97 3.00 -2.59
C PHE A 477 3.50 1.72 -1.91
N GLU A 478 3.36 0.66 -2.67
CA GLU A 478 2.86 -0.64 -2.24
C GLU A 478 3.83 -1.74 -2.67
N CYS A 479 3.67 -2.94 -2.10
CA CYS A 479 4.37 -4.14 -2.56
C CYS A 479 3.55 -5.40 -2.31
N GLY A 480 3.92 -6.46 -3.01
CA GLY A 480 3.35 -7.78 -2.82
C GLY A 480 4.25 -8.87 -3.39
N ALA A 481 3.92 -10.11 -3.09
CA ALA A 481 4.47 -11.30 -3.70
C ALA A 481 3.40 -11.99 -4.53
N TYR A 482 3.56 -12.04 -5.85
CA TYR A 482 2.75 -12.90 -6.70
C TYR A 482 3.37 -14.28 -6.73
N ILE A 483 2.57 -15.31 -6.42
CA ILE A 483 3.00 -16.70 -6.23
C ILE A 483 2.25 -17.57 -7.23
N TYR A 484 2.98 -18.42 -7.94
CA TYR A 484 2.41 -19.30 -8.95
C TYR A 484 2.94 -20.73 -8.84
N LYS A 485 2.02 -21.71 -8.76
CA LYS A 485 2.32 -23.15 -8.66
C LYS A 485 3.29 -23.50 -7.51
N ASN A 486 3.24 -22.76 -6.43
CA ASN A 486 3.99 -23.06 -5.20
C ASN A 486 3.03 -23.70 -4.18
N ASP A 487 3.52 -24.63 -3.40
CA ASP A 487 2.71 -25.38 -2.43
C ASP A 487 2.05 -24.47 -1.38
N VAL A 488 2.65 -23.32 -1.08
CA VAL A 488 2.08 -22.33 -0.16
C VAL A 488 0.70 -21.78 -0.59
N VAL A 489 0.36 -21.88 -1.88
CA VAL A 489 -0.98 -21.47 -2.37
C VAL A 489 -2.08 -22.28 -1.69
N ALA A 490 -1.83 -23.56 -1.43
CA ALA A 490 -2.77 -24.41 -0.71
C ALA A 490 -2.94 -23.99 0.76
N ASP A 491 -1.88 -23.52 1.41
CA ASP A 491 -1.93 -23.02 2.79
C ASP A 491 -2.74 -21.72 2.87
N ILE A 492 -2.54 -20.81 1.90
CA ILE A 492 -3.29 -19.55 1.80
C ILE A 492 -4.78 -19.85 1.56
N GLU A 493 -5.10 -20.75 0.63
CA GLU A 493 -6.50 -21.15 0.36
C GLU A 493 -7.14 -21.81 1.57
N ASN A 494 -6.42 -22.69 2.27
CA ASN A 494 -6.92 -23.36 3.48
C ASN A 494 -7.23 -22.34 4.60
N ASP A 495 -6.39 -21.32 4.78
CA ASP A 495 -6.65 -20.23 5.72
C ASP A 495 -7.86 -19.38 5.30
N TYR A 496 -7.98 -19.10 4.00
CA TYR A 496 -9.17 -18.42 3.47
C TYR A 496 -10.45 -19.17 3.80
N GLN A 497 -10.52 -20.48 3.55
CA GLN A 497 -11.70 -21.30 3.84
C GLN A 497 -12.04 -21.32 5.34
N LYS A 498 -11.05 -21.50 6.22
CA LYS A 498 -11.24 -21.40 7.68
C LYS A 498 -11.72 -20.03 8.14
N THR A 499 -11.34 -18.98 7.42
CA THR A 499 -11.80 -17.62 7.70
C THR A 499 -13.24 -17.43 7.22
N LEU A 500 -13.58 -17.97 6.05
CA LEU A 500 -14.92 -17.92 5.46
C LEU A 500 -15.97 -18.58 6.35
N GLU A 501 -15.63 -19.69 7.03
CA GLU A 501 -16.52 -20.35 8.00
C GLU A 501 -16.99 -19.43 9.14
N LYS A 502 -16.21 -18.38 9.45
CA LYS A 502 -16.50 -17.39 10.49
C LYS A 502 -17.19 -16.14 9.95
N CYS A 503 -17.56 -16.15 8.68
CA CYS A 503 -18.13 -15.00 8.01
C CYS A 503 -19.65 -15.11 7.84
N GLN A 504 -20.31 -13.96 7.83
CA GLN A 504 -21.72 -13.84 7.46
C GLN A 504 -21.83 -13.49 5.98
N LYS A 505 -22.57 -14.29 5.21
CA LYS A 505 -22.89 -13.95 3.82
C LYS A 505 -23.84 -12.77 3.76
N ILE A 506 -23.54 -11.80 2.92
CA ILE A 506 -24.38 -10.64 2.65
C ILE A 506 -25.24 -10.90 1.44
N THR A 507 -26.55 -10.72 1.59
CA THR A 507 -27.56 -10.96 0.55
C THR A 507 -28.09 -9.65 -0.05
N GLU A 508 -28.81 -9.75 -1.17
CA GLU A 508 -29.55 -8.61 -1.73
C GLU A 508 -30.57 -8.04 -0.73
N GLU A 509 -31.19 -8.92 0.09
CA GLU A 509 -32.15 -8.48 1.11
C GLU A 509 -31.48 -7.66 2.20
N ASP A 510 -30.28 -8.04 2.64
CA ASP A 510 -29.50 -7.27 3.60
C ASP A 510 -29.14 -5.90 3.04
N CYS A 511 -28.82 -5.84 1.75
CA CYS A 511 -28.58 -4.59 1.05
C CYS A 511 -29.86 -3.72 0.98
N LYS A 512 -31.04 -4.32 0.77
CA LYS A 512 -32.32 -3.58 0.77
C LYS A 512 -32.68 -3.06 2.15
N LYS A 513 -32.47 -3.85 3.21
CA LYS A 513 -32.75 -3.49 4.61
C LYS A 513 -31.78 -2.46 5.19
N TYR A 514 -30.62 -2.23 4.53
CA TYR A 514 -29.64 -1.26 5.04
C TYR A 514 -30.24 0.14 5.13
N PRO A 515 -30.02 0.90 6.23
CA PRO A 515 -30.69 2.19 6.49
C PRO A 515 -30.46 3.21 5.35
N TRP A 516 -31.54 3.86 4.91
CA TRP A 516 -31.53 4.79 3.77
C TRP A 516 -30.58 5.98 3.98
N ASN A 517 -30.51 6.52 5.22
CA ASN A 517 -29.63 7.63 5.56
C ASN A 517 -28.14 7.21 5.41
N LYS A 518 -27.78 6.00 5.80
CA LYS A 518 -26.43 5.45 5.60
C LYS A 518 -26.13 5.22 4.12
N LYS A 519 -27.12 4.75 3.33
CA LYS A 519 -26.99 4.65 1.87
C LYS A 519 -26.70 6.01 1.23
N LEU A 520 -27.47 7.04 1.60
CA LEU A 520 -27.27 8.38 1.08
C LEU A 520 -25.90 8.94 1.41
N ILE A 521 -25.45 8.78 2.66
CA ILE A 521 -24.09 9.20 3.07
C ILE A 521 -23.04 8.45 2.24
N GLY A 522 -23.18 7.14 2.09
CA GLY A 522 -22.26 6.34 1.26
C GLY A 522 -22.20 6.81 -0.19
N GLN A 523 -23.36 7.13 -0.80
CA GLN A 523 -23.42 7.67 -2.17
C GLN A 523 -22.74 9.03 -2.30
N ILE A 524 -22.90 9.91 -1.32
CA ILE A 524 -22.17 11.19 -1.29
C ILE A 524 -20.67 10.96 -1.16
N LEU A 525 -20.26 10.04 -0.27
CA LEU A 525 -18.85 9.65 -0.12
C LEU A 525 -18.27 9.07 -1.41
N ARG A 526 -19.08 8.36 -2.21
CA ARG A 526 -18.65 7.81 -3.51
C ARG A 526 -18.19 8.88 -4.50
N LEU A 527 -18.78 10.08 -4.45
CA LEU A 527 -18.31 11.21 -5.26
C LEU A 527 -16.92 11.70 -4.84
N LEU A 528 -16.58 11.51 -3.56
CA LEU A 528 -15.30 11.93 -2.98
C LEU A 528 -14.27 10.78 -2.92
N ALA A 529 -14.67 9.56 -3.29
CA ALA A 529 -13.82 8.36 -3.21
C ALA A 529 -12.42 8.53 -3.80
N PRO A 530 -12.22 9.18 -4.96
CA PRO A 530 -10.88 9.39 -5.53
C PRO A 530 -9.99 10.31 -4.69
N LEU A 531 -10.57 11.08 -3.77
CA LEU A 531 -9.85 12.02 -2.90
C LEU A 531 -9.59 11.46 -1.49
N MET A 532 -10.11 10.26 -1.20
CA MET A 532 -10.12 9.65 0.14
C MET A 532 -8.93 8.72 0.37
#